data_230e16832f0c3cd543f1257dac1c9581
#
_entry.id   230e16832f0c3cd543f1257dac1c9581
#
_cell.length_a   1.000
_cell.length_b   1.000
_cell.length_c   1.000
_cell.angle_alpha   90.00
_cell.angle_beta   90.00
_cell.angle_gamma   90.00
#
_symmetry.space_group_name_H-M   'P 1'
#
loop_
_entity.id
_entity.type
_entity.pdbx_description
1 polymer ?
#
loop_
_entity_poly.entity_id
_entity_poly.type
_entity_poly.pdbx_seq_one_letter_code
_entity_poly.pdbx_strand_id
1 'polypeptide(L)'
;SPIIVLTAGTDSFEQIVNYGLEPGIPNLFSLKELCSVLEKRGMRDFPVHIKLDSGMHRLGFVTEELRELEEFLKDCRYVKVKSIYSHLAAADDPSCDDFTLGQISLFKKNADSLSEAVGYRPMYHILNSAGIERFPQYQFDMVRLGIGIYGVSAIPGNHLSPVASFKCKVLQVKNLAPGDGTIGYGRHGKIAPEGTVIATIPVGYADGVDRHLSCGKACF
;
A
#
# COMPACT_ATOMS: atom_id res chain seq x y z
N SER A 1 -9.90 -17.67 4.40
CA SER A 1 -8.48 -17.24 4.41
C SER A 1 -8.31 -16.13 5.42
N PRO A 2 -7.20 -16.03 6.13
CA PRO A 2 -6.93 -14.94 7.05
C PRO A 2 -6.90 -13.59 6.31
N ILE A 3 -7.35 -12.53 6.97
CA ILE A 3 -7.37 -11.16 6.44
C ILE A 3 -6.54 -10.28 7.37
N ILE A 4 -5.46 -9.69 6.82
CA ILE A 4 -4.60 -8.77 7.56
C ILE A 4 -5.13 -7.34 7.39
N VAL A 5 -5.40 -6.66 8.51
CA VAL A 5 -5.74 -5.24 8.54
C VAL A 5 -4.46 -4.45 8.84
N LEU A 6 -3.80 -3.93 7.80
CA LEU A 6 -2.47 -3.31 7.91
C LEU A 6 -2.43 -2.04 8.77
N THR A 7 -3.56 -1.34 8.89
CA THR A 7 -3.69 -0.14 9.72
C THR A 7 -5.05 -0.15 10.39
N ALA A 8 -5.07 -0.51 11.67
CA ALA A 8 -6.25 -0.55 12.50
C ALA A 8 -6.19 0.57 13.54
N GLY A 9 -7.26 1.35 13.66
CA GLY A 9 -7.44 2.23 14.80
C GLY A 9 -7.79 1.42 16.05
N THR A 10 -7.40 1.90 17.23
CA THR A 10 -7.68 1.21 18.51
C THR A 10 -9.18 1.09 18.79
N ASP A 11 -9.99 2.02 18.30
CA ASP A 11 -11.46 2.02 18.34
C ASP A 11 -12.09 0.88 17.54
N SER A 12 -11.36 0.27 16.60
CA SER A 12 -11.83 -0.85 15.77
C SER A 12 -11.48 -2.23 16.32
N PHE A 13 -10.70 -2.34 17.41
CA PHE A 13 -10.22 -3.63 17.91
C PHE A 13 -11.34 -4.59 18.34
N GLU A 14 -12.43 -4.08 18.91
CA GLU A 14 -13.59 -4.91 19.23
C GLU A 14 -14.18 -5.58 17.97
N GLN A 15 -14.26 -4.82 16.87
CA GLN A 15 -14.76 -5.35 15.59
C GLN A 15 -13.75 -6.32 14.96
N ILE A 16 -12.45 -6.00 15.00
CA ILE A 16 -11.37 -6.87 14.51
C ILE A 16 -11.45 -8.24 15.18
N VAL A 17 -11.59 -8.25 16.50
CA VAL A 17 -11.71 -9.49 17.28
C VAL A 17 -13.02 -10.22 16.93
N ASN A 18 -14.15 -9.52 16.82
CA ASN A 18 -15.45 -10.11 16.48
C ASN A 18 -15.46 -10.82 15.11
N TYR A 19 -14.75 -10.24 14.12
CA TYR A 19 -14.70 -10.79 12.77
C TYR A 19 -13.50 -11.72 12.52
N GLY A 20 -12.67 -11.96 13.54
CA GLY A 20 -11.48 -12.81 13.41
C GLY A 20 -10.48 -12.25 12.40
N LEU A 21 -10.35 -10.92 12.32
CA LEU A 21 -9.38 -10.25 11.47
C LEU A 21 -8.03 -10.17 12.19
N GLU A 22 -6.93 -10.10 11.44
CA GLU A 22 -5.57 -10.10 11.96
C GLU A 22 -4.96 -8.69 11.87
N PRO A 23 -4.82 -7.93 12.98
CA PRO A 23 -4.36 -6.55 12.92
C PRO A 23 -2.85 -6.44 12.79
N GLY A 24 -2.41 -5.46 11.98
CA GLY A 24 -1.07 -4.91 11.99
C GLY A 24 -0.87 -3.96 13.17
N ILE A 25 0.14 -4.20 13.99
CA ILE A 25 0.45 -3.47 15.23
C ILE A 25 1.66 -2.56 14.98
N PRO A 26 1.49 -1.24 14.97
CA PRO A 26 2.56 -0.29 14.67
C PRO A 26 3.29 0.27 15.87
N ASN A 27 2.78 0.10 17.08
CA ASN A 27 3.38 0.63 18.31
C ASN A 27 2.87 -0.10 19.56
N LEU A 28 3.54 0.10 20.68
CA LEU A 28 3.22 -0.58 21.93
C LEU A 28 1.88 -0.14 22.55
N PHE A 29 1.47 1.11 22.32
CA PHE A 29 0.16 1.57 22.77
C PHE A 29 -0.98 0.74 22.12
N SER A 30 -0.96 0.61 20.79
CA SER A 30 -1.94 -0.22 20.07
C SER A 30 -1.92 -1.68 20.52
N LEU A 31 -0.73 -2.22 20.80
CA LEU A 31 -0.60 -3.60 21.30
C LEU A 31 -1.26 -3.76 22.68
N LYS A 32 -1.00 -2.85 23.61
CA LYS A 32 -1.60 -2.85 24.96
C LYS A 32 -3.13 -2.70 24.91
N GLU A 33 -3.65 -1.82 24.07
CA GLU A 33 -5.10 -1.65 23.88
C GLU A 33 -5.75 -2.94 23.34
N LEU A 34 -5.14 -3.57 22.34
CA LEU A 34 -5.63 -4.87 21.84
C LEU A 34 -5.61 -5.94 22.94
N CYS A 35 -4.51 -6.04 23.69
CA CYS A 35 -4.40 -6.99 24.80
C CYS A 35 -5.49 -6.78 25.86
N SER A 36 -5.85 -5.51 26.16
CA SER A 36 -6.95 -5.20 27.08
C SER A 36 -8.32 -5.71 26.58
N VAL A 37 -8.58 -5.60 25.27
CA VAL A 37 -9.78 -6.16 24.64
C VAL A 37 -9.79 -7.69 24.74
N LEU A 38 -8.65 -8.32 24.41
CA LEU A 38 -8.52 -9.78 24.45
C LEU A 38 -8.64 -10.34 25.88
N GLU A 39 -8.07 -9.65 26.87
CA GLU A 39 -8.17 -10.02 28.28
C GLU A 39 -9.63 -10.04 28.77
N LYS A 40 -10.39 -8.97 28.49
CA LYS A 40 -11.81 -8.86 28.83
C LYS A 40 -12.64 -9.99 28.23
N ARG A 41 -12.19 -10.54 27.11
CA ARG A 41 -12.86 -11.66 26.40
C ARG A 41 -12.30 -13.03 26.76
N GLY A 42 -11.28 -13.11 27.60
CA GLY A 42 -10.62 -14.36 27.98
C GLY A 42 -9.89 -15.05 26.81
N MET A 43 -9.54 -14.28 25.77
CA MET A 43 -8.87 -14.80 24.56
C MET A 43 -7.36 -14.86 24.74
N ARG A 44 -6.73 -15.81 24.07
CA ARG A 44 -5.27 -16.01 24.06
C ARG A 44 -4.81 -16.33 22.64
N ASP A 45 -3.52 -16.16 22.42
CA ASP A 45 -2.86 -16.48 21.13
C ASP A 45 -3.54 -15.83 19.91
N PHE A 46 -4.14 -14.64 20.09
CA PHE A 46 -4.78 -13.93 19.00
C PHE A 46 -3.74 -13.49 17.95
N PRO A 47 -3.96 -13.77 16.66
CA PRO A 47 -2.97 -13.50 15.61
C PRO A 47 -2.77 -12.01 15.39
N VAL A 48 -1.51 -11.57 15.41
CA VAL A 48 -1.11 -10.20 15.13
C VAL A 48 0.09 -10.14 14.20
N HIS A 49 0.26 -9.01 13.52
CA HIS A 49 1.37 -8.73 12.62
C HIS A 49 2.14 -7.50 13.11
N ILE A 50 3.39 -7.68 13.52
CA ILE A 50 4.20 -6.56 14.04
C ILE A 50 4.78 -5.77 12.87
N LYS A 51 4.51 -4.47 12.87
CA LYS A 51 5.06 -3.57 11.87
C LYS A 51 6.33 -2.91 12.39
N LEU A 52 7.44 -3.11 11.67
CA LEU A 52 8.71 -2.41 11.92
C LEU A 52 8.85 -1.22 10.98
N ASP A 53 9.41 -0.13 11.46
CA ASP A 53 9.87 0.97 10.62
C ASP A 53 11.34 0.77 10.30
N SER A 54 11.64 0.52 9.05
CA SER A 54 13.01 0.35 8.56
C SER A 54 13.46 1.52 7.66
N GLY A 55 12.75 2.68 7.72
CA GLY A 55 13.15 3.88 7.00
C GLY A 55 12.06 4.55 6.16
N MET A 56 10.81 4.08 6.22
CA MET A 56 9.68 4.79 5.60
C MET A 56 9.12 5.91 6.49
N HIS A 57 9.33 5.83 7.80
CA HIS A 57 8.94 6.82 8.81
C HIS A 57 7.47 7.25 8.75
N ARG A 58 6.59 6.27 8.52
CA ARG A 58 5.14 6.49 8.51
C ARG A 58 4.45 5.81 9.70
N LEU A 59 4.70 4.53 9.90
CA LEU A 59 4.17 3.70 10.99
C LEU A 59 5.15 2.55 11.23
N GLY A 60 5.18 2.04 12.46
CA GLY A 60 5.95 0.86 12.85
C GLY A 60 6.95 1.18 13.97
N PHE A 61 7.36 0.14 14.67
CA PHE A 61 8.37 0.22 15.72
C PHE A 61 9.74 0.55 15.12
N VAL A 62 10.38 1.58 15.63
CA VAL A 62 11.78 1.87 15.34
C VAL A 62 12.72 1.00 16.19
N THR A 63 14.01 0.94 15.83
CA THR A 63 14.98 0.07 16.50
C THR A 63 15.05 0.31 18.01
N GLU A 64 14.94 1.56 18.43
CA GLU A 64 15.01 1.99 19.83
C GLU A 64 13.85 1.48 20.69
N GLU A 65 12.70 1.21 20.07
CA GLU A 65 11.48 0.71 20.74
C GLU A 65 11.45 -0.82 20.84
N LEU A 66 12.33 -1.53 20.12
CA LEU A 66 12.31 -3.00 20.07
C LEU A 66 12.50 -3.64 21.43
N ARG A 67 13.39 -3.10 22.25
CA ARG A 67 13.64 -3.66 23.58
C ARG A 67 12.37 -3.70 24.44
N GLU A 68 11.61 -2.61 24.45
CA GLU A 68 10.36 -2.55 25.22
C GLU A 68 9.30 -3.50 24.65
N LEU A 69 9.23 -3.61 23.32
CA LEU A 69 8.35 -4.56 22.64
C LEU A 69 8.72 -6.01 22.96
N GLU A 70 10.01 -6.35 22.90
CA GLU A 70 10.53 -7.68 23.21
C GLU A 70 10.23 -8.09 24.66
N GLU A 71 10.50 -7.17 25.60
CA GLU A 71 10.18 -7.38 27.03
C GLU A 71 8.68 -7.62 27.23
N PHE A 72 7.83 -6.82 26.58
CA PHE A 72 6.38 -6.98 26.64
C PHE A 72 5.89 -8.31 26.07
N LEU A 73 6.40 -8.71 24.91
CA LEU A 73 5.95 -9.93 24.23
C LEU A 73 6.37 -11.24 24.92
N LYS A 74 7.48 -11.24 25.68
CA LYS A 74 7.94 -12.41 26.44
C LYS A 74 6.87 -12.94 27.42
N ASP A 75 6.16 -12.04 28.06
CA ASP A 75 5.16 -12.37 29.09
C ASP A 75 3.71 -12.28 28.57
N CYS A 76 3.53 -11.83 27.33
CA CYS A 76 2.22 -11.61 26.75
C CYS A 76 1.60 -12.89 26.19
N ARG A 77 0.58 -13.40 26.86
CA ARG A 77 -0.18 -14.60 26.45
C ARG A 77 -1.41 -14.30 25.58
N TYR A 78 -1.72 -13.03 25.37
CA TYR A 78 -2.94 -12.65 24.65
C TYR A 78 -2.78 -12.69 23.15
N VAL A 79 -1.58 -12.44 22.65
CA VAL A 79 -1.30 -12.37 21.22
C VAL A 79 -0.28 -13.42 20.76
N LYS A 80 -0.40 -13.82 19.50
CA LYS A 80 0.55 -14.66 18.76
C LYS A 80 1.08 -13.87 17.56
N VAL A 81 2.37 -13.57 17.52
CA VAL A 81 2.98 -12.89 16.38
C VAL A 81 3.00 -13.83 15.18
N LYS A 82 2.18 -13.58 14.19
CA LYS A 82 2.10 -14.40 12.96
C LYS A 82 3.11 -13.95 11.91
N SER A 83 3.31 -12.63 11.81
CA SER A 83 4.35 -12.09 10.93
C SER A 83 4.97 -10.82 11.50
N ILE A 84 6.15 -10.52 10.99
CA ILE A 84 6.86 -9.25 11.17
C ILE A 84 7.04 -8.65 9.79
N TYR A 85 6.71 -7.35 9.63
CA TYR A 85 6.78 -6.71 8.33
C TYR A 85 7.22 -5.26 8.37
N SER A 86 7.73 -4.80 7.22
CA SER A 86 8.01 -3.40 6.95
C SER A 86 7.52 -3.00 5.56
N HIS A 87 7.87 -1.82 5.07
CA HIS A 87 7.48 -1.35 3.75
C HIS A 87 8.62 -0.57 3.09
N LEU A 88 8.93 -0.89 1.83
CA LEU A 88 9.94 -0.19 1.06
C LEU A 88 9.42 1.16 0.59
N ALA A 89 10.21 2.21 0.80
CA ALA A 89 9.82 3.58 0.51
C ALA A 89 10.10 4.00 -0.95
N ALA A 90 11.13 3.46 -1.57
CA ALA A 90 11.64 3.90 -2.87
C ALA A 90 12.13 2.73 -3.75
N ALA A 91 11.49 1.56 -3.65
CA ALA A 91 11.89 0.39 -4.42
C ALA A 91 11.63 0.52 -5.94
N ASP A 92 10.89 1.51 -6.37
CA ASP A 92 10.60 1.85 -7.76
C ASP A 92 11.67 2.75 -8.41
N ASP A 93 12.53 3.38 -7.62
CA ASP A 93 13.58 4.28 -8.11
C ASP A 93 14.97 3.63 -8.02
N PRO A 94 15.65 3.33 -9.17
CA PRO A 94 17.00 2.77 -9.18
C PRO A 94 18.05 3.64 -8.48
N SER A 95 17.86 4.96 -8.44
CA SER A 95 18.81 5.85 -7.76
C SER A 95 18.77 5.69 -6.22
N CYS A 96 17.75 5.03 -5.69
CA CYS A 96 17.53 4.76 -4.27
C CYS A 96 17.85 3.31 -3.87
N ASP A 97 18.57 2.53 -4.71
CA ASP A 97 18.84 1.13 -4.44
C ASP A 97 19.63 0.88 -3.15
N ASP A 98 20.65 1.67 -2.89
CA ASP A 98 21.43 1.57 -1.64
C ASP A 98 20.56 1.82 -0.40
N PHE A 99 19.67 2.80 -0.47
CA PHE A 99 18.71 3.06 0.59
C PHE A 99 17.73 1.89 0.76
N THR A 100 17.22 1.35 -0.33
CA THR A 100 16.29 0.21 -0.31
C THR A 100 16.94 -1.05 0.29
N LEU A 101 18.20 -1.33 -0.07
CA LEU A 101 18.98 -2.43 0.51
C LEU A 101 19.26 -2.19 2.00
N GLY A 102 19.53 -0.96 2.39
CA GLY A 102 19.65 -0.54 3.80
C GLY A 102 18.36 -0.81 4.58
N GLN A 103 17.19 -0.48 4.03
CA GLN A 103 15.89 -0.78 4.64
C GLN A 103 15.69 -2.30 4.85
N ILE A 104 16.03 -3.11 3.85
CA ILE A 104 15.90 -4.57 3.91
C ILE A 104 16.83 -5.15 4.99
N SER A 105 18.08 -4.68 5.04
CA SER A 105 19.07 -5.12 6.03
C SER A 105 18.64 -4.79 7.45
N LEU A 106 18.19 -3.55 7.69
CA LEU A 106 17.70 -3.10 9.00
C LEU A 106 16.44 -3.89 9.41
N PHE A 107 15.50 -4.07 8.49
CA PHE A 107 14.31 -4.88 8.72
C PHE A 107 14.68 -6.29 9.16
N LYS A 108 15.57 -6.96 8.41
CA LYS A 108 15.98 -8.34 8.73
C LYS A 108 16.63 -8.42 10.11
N LYS A 109 17.57 -7.52 10.43
CA LYS A 109 18.23 -7.46 11.74
C LYS A 109 17.21 -7.36 12.88
N ASN A 110 16.28 -6.41 12.77
CA ASN A 110 15.28 -6.14 13.81
C ASN A 110 14.25 -7.27 13.92
N ALA A 111 13.87 -7.88 12.79
CA ALA A 111 12.95 -9.02 12.78
C ALA A 111 13.60 -10.30 13.38
N ASP A 112 14.88 -10.52 13.15
CA ASP A 112 15.62 -11.62 13.76
C ASP A 112 15.70 -11.45 15.29
N SER A 113 16.01 -10.25 15.79
CA SER A 113 16.02 -9.94 17.23
C SER A 113 14.67 -10.23 17.89
N LEU A 114 13.59 -9.74 17.25
CA LEU A 114 12.23 -9.96 17.76
C LEU A 114 11.84 -11.46 17.72
N SER A 115 12.28 -12.21 16.72
CA SER A 115 12.03 -13.66 16.62
C SER A 115 12.73 -14.43 17.72
N GLU A 116 13.96 -14.05 18.08
CA GLU A 116 14.67 -14.61 19.24
C GLU A 116 13.91 -14.33 20.54
N ALA A 117 13.43 -13.11 20.71
CA ALA A 117 12.72 -12.70 21.92
C ALA A 117 11.39 -13.45 22.12
N VAL A 118 10.63 -13.71 21.05
CA VAL A 118 9.37 -14.47 21.13
C VAL A 118 9.57 -15.99 21.13
N GLY A 119 10.80 -16.47 20.87
CA GLY A 119 11.16 -17.90 20.93
C GLY A 119 10.71 -18.75 19.71
N TYR A 120 10.28 -18.13 18.65
CA TYR A 120 9.94 -18.79 17.36
C TYR A 120 10.09 -17.78 16.21
N ARG A 121 10.14 -18.29 14.97
CA ARG A 121 10.27 -17.46 13.77
C ARG A 121 8.88 -17.20 13.14
N PRO A 122 8.33 -15.99 13.28
CA PRO A 122 7.16 -15.55 12.51
C PRO A 122 7.50 -15.43 11.01
N MET A 123 6.48 -15.32 10.15
CA MET A 123 6.69 -14.99 8.74
C MET A 123 7.27 -13.56 8.58
N TYR A 124 8.22 -13.38 7.66
CA TYR A 124 8.76 -12.08 7.30
C TYR A 124 8.24 -11.61 5.95
N HIS A 125 7.89 -10.34 5.84
CA HIS A 125 7.55 -9.74 4.56
C HIS A 125 7.81 -8.24 4.51
N ILE A 126 8.44 -7.78 3.42
CA ILE A 126 8.77 -6.38 3.23
C ILE A 126 8.40 -5.87 1.84
N LEU A 127 8.47 -6.73 0.79
CA LEU A 127 8.34 -6.32 -0.59
C LEU A 127 6.91 -5.86 -0.92
N ASN A 128 6.82 -4.68 -1.54
CA ASN A 128 5.68 -4.17 -2.29
C ASN A 128 5.80 -4.55 -3.78
N SER A 129 4.91 -4.07 -4.66
CA SER A 129 4.94 -4.41 -6.10
C SER A 129 6.29 -4.14 -6.76
N ALA A 130 6.88 -2.97 -6.54
CA ALA A 130 8.19 -2.62 -7.06
C ALA A 130 9.30 -3.53 -6.51
N GLY A 131 9.25 -3.81 -5.21
CA GLY A 131 10.20 -4.71 -4.56
C GLY A 131 10.12 -6.13 -5.10
N ILE A 132 8.93 -6.64 -5.43
CA ILE A 132 8.75 -7.97 -6.05
C ILE A 132 9.48 -8.04 -7.40
N GLU A 133 9.37 -7.00 -8.21
CA GLU A 133 9.97 -6.96 -9.53
C GLU A 133 11.51 -6.75 -9.49
N ARG A 134 11.99 -5.89 -8.57
CA ARG A 134 13.41 -5.47 -8.58
C ARG A 134 14.30 -6.21 -7.59
N PHE A 135 13.73 -6.72 -6.49
CA PHE A 135 14.47 -7.36 -5.40
C PHE A 135 13.94 -8.75 -5.04
N PRO A 136 13.66 -9.65 -6.01
CA PRO A 136 13.00 -10.92 -5.75
C PRO A 136 13.77 -11.84 -4.79
N GLN A 137 15.09 -11.65 -4.65
CA GLN A 137 15.93 -12.38 -3.70
C GLN A 137 15.60 -12.09 -2.22
N TYR A 138 14.83 -11.03 -1.94
CA TYR A 138 14.41 -10.62 -0.59
C TYR A 138 12.91 -10.82 -0.32
N GLN A 139 12.24 -11.71 -1.03
CA GLN A 139 10.80 -11.95 -0.85
C GLN A 139 10.44 -12.60 0.50
N PHE A 140 11.43 -13.16 1.22
CA PHE A 140 11.25 -13.88 2.47
C PHE A 140 10.12 -14.92 2.40
N ASP A 141 9.15 -14.87 3.35
CA ASP A 141 8.07 -15.85 3.44
C ASP A 141 6.79 -15.40 2.72
N MET A 142 6.63 -14.10 2.48
CA MET A 142 5.45 -13.53 1.83
C MET A 142 5.78 -12.20 1.15
N VAL A 143 5.04 -11.85 0.11
CA VAL A 143 5.09 -10.55 -0.56
C VAL A 143 3.72 -9.88 -0.53
N ARG A 144 3.68 -8.55 -0.73
CA ARG A 144 2.43 -7.80 -0.78
C ARG A 144 2.27 -7.16 -2.16
N LEU A 145 1.54 -7.84 -3.02
CA LEU A 145 1.21 -7.33 -4.34
C LEU A 145 0.13 -6.24 -4.22
N GLY A 146 0.51 -5.01 -4.47
CA GLY A 146 -0.37 -3.83 -4.48
C GLY A 146 -0.72 -3.42 -5.90
N ILE A 147 -0.16 -2.31 -6.38
CA ILE A 147 -0.48 -1.73 -7.69
C ILE A 147 -0.20 -2.69 -8.87
N GLY A 148 0.75 -3.60 -8.71
CA GLY A 148 1.06 -4.62 -9.72
C GLY A 148 -0.12 -5.53 -10.07
N ILE A 149 -1.09 -5.73 -9.16
CA ILE A 149 -2.29 -6.53 -9.45
C ILE A 149 -3.19 -5.89 -10.53
N TYR A 150 -3.07 -4.57 -10.71
CA TYR A 150 -3.80 -3.84 -11.74
C TYR A 150 -3.07 -3.75 -13.09
N GLY A 151 -1.92 -4.42 -13.21
CA GLY A 151 -1.11 -4.41 -14.43
C GLY A 151 -0.16 -3.23 -14.55
N VAL A 152 0.13 -2.54 -13.42
CA VAL A 152 1.08 -1.42 -13.38
C VAL A 152 2.44 -1.92 -12.88
N SER A 153 3.45 -1.88 -13.76
CA SER A 153 4.85 -2.20 -13.43
C SER A 153 5.60 -0.98 -12.91
N ALA A 154 6.50 -1.19 -11.95
CA ALA A 154 7.45 -0.19 -11.49
C ALA A 154 8.71 -0.13 -12.38
N ILE A 155 8.91 -1.10 -13.28
CA ILE A 155 10.09 -1.18 -14.16
C ILE A 155 9.73 -0.59 -15.52
N PRO A 156 10.42 0.47 -15.99
CA PRO A 156 10.24 0.99 -17.33
C PRO A 156 10.46 -0.09 -18.39
N GLY A 157 9.52 -0.22 -19.34
CA GLY A 157 9.59 -1.23 -20.40
C GLY A 157 9.17 -2.65 -20.01
N ASN A 158 8.90 -2.91 -18.73
CA ASN A 158 8.26 -4.16 -18.31
C ASN A 158 6.73 -4.04 -18.46
N HIS A 159 6.10 -5.05 -19.05
CA HIS A 159 4.67 -5.03 -19.35
C HIS A 159 3.95 -6.12 -18.55
N LEU A 160 3.25 -5.69 -17.50
CA LEU A 160 2.22 -6.50 -16.85
C LEU A 160 0.93 -6.40 -17.65
N SER A 161 0.14 -7.47 -17.67
CA SER A 161 -1.15 -7.45 -18.36
C SER A 161 -2.18 -6.63 -17.59
N PRO A 162 -2.80 -5.60 -18.21
CA PRO A 162 -3.89 -4.87 -17.57
C PRO A 162 -5.06 -5.82 -17.26
N VAL A 163 -5.59 -5.72 -16.03
CA VAL A 163 -6.73 -6.58 -15.59
C VAL A 163 -8.07 -5.85 -15.63
N ALA A 164 -8.06 -4.54 -15.87
CA ALA A 164 -9.26 -3.70 -15.92
C ALA A 164 -9.30 -2.85 -17.18
N SER A 165 -10.50 -2.60 -17.68
CA SER A 165 -10.77 -1.63 -18.74
C SER A 165 -11.83 -0.65 -18.24
N PHE A 166 -11.55 0.64 -18.38
CA PHE A 166 -12.53 1.70 -18.12
C PHE A 166 -13.19 2.09 -19.43
N LYS A 167 -14.52 1.99 -19.51
CA LYS A 167 -15.29 2.24 -20.75
C LYS A 167 -16.44 3.18 -20.46
N CYS A 168 -16.72 4.09 -21.39
CA CYS A 168 -17.90 4.95 -21.36
C CYS A 168 -18.52 5.08 -22.76
N LYS A 169 -19.78 5.52 -22.82
CA LYS A 169 -20.44 5.81 -24.09
C LYS A 169 -20.22 7.27 -24.45
N VAL A 170 -19.98 7.54 -25.73
CA VAL A 170 -19.97 8.91 -26.24
C VAL A 170 -21.39 9.47 -26.19
N LEU A 171 -21.58 10.62 -25.54
CA LEU A 171 -22.87 11.30 -25.43
C LEU A 171 -23.21 12.10 -26.69
N GLN A 172 -22.21 12.77 -27.26
CA GLN A 172 -22.39 13.62 -28.42
C GLN A 172 -21.07 13.76 -29.20
N VAL A 173 -21.17 13.78 -30.50
CA VAL A 173 -20.08 14.19 -31.41
C VAL A 173 -20.47 15.50 -32.09
N LYS A 174 -19.54 16.43 -32.16
CA LYS A 174 -19.67 17.70 -32.86
C LYS A 174 -18.55 17.90 -33.86
N ASN A 175 -18.88 18.34 -35.07
CA ASN A 175 -17.90 18.80 -36.02
C ASN A 175 -17.86 20.34 -35.94
N LEU A 176 -16.74 20.89 -35.56
CA LEU A 176 -16.51 22.34 -35.45
C LEU A 176 -15.73 22.82 -36.69
N ALA A 177 -16.28 23.84 -37.36
CA ALA A 177 -15.61 24.47 -38.49
C ALA A 177 -14.49 25.41 -38.04
N PRO A 178 -13.54 25.73 -38.94
CA PRO A 178 -12.59 26.81 -38.70
C PRO A 178 -13.33 28.11 -38.38
N GLY A 179 -12.97 28.74 -37.27
CA GLY A 179 -13.62 30.01 -36.84
C GLY A 179 -14.77 29.84 -35.85
N ASP A 180 -15.23 28.65 -35.52
CA ASP A 180 -16.29 28.40 -34.53
C ASP A 180 -15.92 28.80 -33.08
N GLY A 181 -14.76 29.37 -32.87
CA GLY A 181 -14.34 29.90 -31.57
C GLY A 181 -13.42 28.95 -30.82
N THR A 182 -13.77 28.57 -29.58
CA THR A 182 -12.91 27.79 -28.68
C THR A 182 -13.71 26.73 -27.95
N ILE A 183 -13.02 25.75 -27.37
CA ILE A 183 -13.63 24.59 -26.74
C ILE A 183 -13.44 24.68 -25.23
N GLY A 184 -14.51 24.38 -24.48
CA GLY A 184 -14.49 24.14 -23.04
C GLY A 184 -14.32 25.39 -22.15
N TYR A 185 -14.21 25.15 -20.86
CA TYR A 185 -14.02 26.18 -19.85
C TYR A 185 -12.71 26.92 -20.02
N GLY A 186 -12.72 28.23 -19.75
CA GLY A 186 -11.55 29.09 -19.91
C GLY A 186 -11.11 29.29 -21.35
N ARG A 187 -11.84 28.72 -22.34
CA ARG A 187 -11.55 28.86 -23.76
C ARG A 187 -10.16 28.33 -24.16
N HIS A 188 -9.64 27.33 -23.43
CA HIS A 188 -8.28 26.82 -23.67
C HIS A 188 -8.18 25.88 -24.88
N GLY A 189 -9.27 25.19 -25.24
CA GLY A 189 -9.29 24.31 -26.41
C GLY A 189 -9.31 25.12 -27.69
N LYS A 190 -8.46 24.80 -28.66
CA LYS A 190 -8.36 25.43 -29.96
C LYS A 190 -8.96 24.55 -31.03
N ILE A 191 -9.60 25.18 -32.03
CA ILE A 191 -10.06 24.53 -33.24
C ILE A 191 -8.94 24.58 -34.26
N ALA A 192 -8.63 23.41 -34.86
CA ALA A 192 -7.59 23.34 -35.89
C ALA A 192 -8.01 24.09 -37.17
N PRO A 193 -7.05 24.54 -38.01
CA PRO A 193 -7.36 25.25 -39.26
C PRO A 193 -8.26 24.51 -40.23
N GLU A 194 -8.23 23.17 -40.17
CA GLU A 194 -9.06 22.24 -40.96
C GLU A 194 -10.39 21.89 -40.28
N GLY A 195 -10.64 22.41 -39.10
CA GLY A 195 -11.75 22.03 -38.24
C GLY A 195 -11.37 21.01 -37.19
N THR A 196 -12.30 20.71 -36.29
CA THR A 196 -12.05 19.75 -35.16
C THR A 196 -13.30 18.94 -34.85
N VAL A 197 -13.15 17.66 -34.69
CA VAL A 197 -14.21 16.79 -34.19
C VAL A 197 -14.07 16.63 -32.67
N ILE A 198 -15.16 16.87 -31.95
CA ILE A 198 -15.20 16.75 -30.50
C ILE A 198 -16.17 15.64 -30.12
N ALA A 199 -15.75 14.75 -29.21
CA ALA A 199 -16.62 13.79 -28.55
C ALA A 199 -16.81 14.17 -27.07
N THR A 200 -18.05 14.29 -26.63
CA THR A 200 -18.38 14.48 -25.22
C THR A 200 -18.68 13.13 -24.57
N ILE A 201 -18.00 12.87 -23.45
CA ILE A 201 -18.18 11.64 -22.66
C ILE A 201 -18.68 11.98 -21.26
N PRO A 202 -19.50 11.11 -20.59
CA PRO A 202 -20.07 11.37 -19.26
C PRO A 202 -19.08 10.99 -18.14
N VAL A 203 -17.83 11.38 -18.26
CA VAL A 203 -16.78 11.08 -17.29
C VAL A 203 -15.91 12.32 -17.12
N GLY A 204 -15.65 12.70 -15.87
CA GLY A 204 -14.86 13.86 -15.56
C GLY A 204 -14.26 13.82 -14.15
N TYR A 205 -13.82 14.95 -13.66
CA TYR A 205 -13.16 15.06 -12.36
C TYR A 205 -14.06 14.67 -11.17
N ALA A 206 -15.37 14.80 -11.31
CA ALA A 206 -16.32 14.34 -10.29
C ALA A 206 -16.35 12.81 -10.16
N ASP A 207 -15.87 12.08 -11.18
CA ASP A 207 -15.75 10.63 -11.21
C ASP A 207 -14.33 10.16 -10.88
N GLY A 208 -13.45 11.07 -10.45
CA GLY A 208 -12.06 10.76 -10.08
C GLY A 208 -11.03 10.95 -11.21
N VAL A 209 -11.42 11.46 -12.38
CA VAL A 209 -10.47 11.78 -13.47
C VAL A 209 -9.68 13.04 -13.10
N ASP A 210 -8.37 12.91 -12.99
CA ASP A 210 -7.51 14.04 -12.64
C ASP A 210 -7.53 15.11 -13.73
N ARG A 211 -7.78 16.36 -13.34
CA ARG A 211 -7.77 17.51 -14.26
C ARG A 211 -6.42 17.74 -14.93
N HIS A 212 -5.32 17.27 -14.34
CA HIS A 212 -3.98 17.34 -14.95
C HIS A 212 -3.80 16.42 -16.16
N LEU A 213 -4.72 15.49 -16.40
CA LEU A 213 -4.73 14.64 -17.60
C LEU A 213 -5.24 15.36 -18.85
N SER A 214 -5.67 16.61 -18.73
CA SER A 214 -6.11 17.44 -19.85
C SER A 214 -4.94 17.82 -20.79
N CYS A 215 -5.27 18.43 -21.94
CA CYS A 215 -4.33 18.92 -22.94
C CYS A 215 -3.46 17.83 -23.60
N GLY A 216 -4.07 16.71 -23.96
CA GLY A 216 -3.39 15.61 -24.68
C GLY A 216 -2.51 14.71 -23.82
N LYS A 217 -2.58 14.82 -22.51
CA LYS A 217 -1.84 13.94 -21.59
C LYS A 217 -2.51 12.56 -21.39
N ALA A 218 -3.75 12.42 -21.76
CA ALA A 218 -4.46 11.14 -21.79
C ALA A 218 -5.09 10.92 -23.16
N CYS A 219 -5.12 9.66 -23.58
CA CYS A 219 -5.82 9.19 -24.78
C CYS A 219 -6.91 8.19 -24.35
N PHE A 220 -8.02 8.18 -25.09
CA PHE A 220 -9.16 7.28 -24.89
C PHE A 220 -9.40 6.45 -26.13
#